data_20abc5a606bacd5048611566785cb7d8
#
_entry.id   20abc5a606bacd5048611566785cb7d8
#
_cell.length_a   1.000
_cell.length_b   1.000
_cell.length_c   1.000
_cell.angle_alpha   90.00
_cell.angle_beta   90.00
_cell.angle_gamma   90.00
#
_symmetry.space_group_name_H-M   'P 1'
#
loop_
_entity.id
_entity.type
_entity.pdbx_description
1 polymer ?
#
loop_
_entity_poly.entity_id
_entity_poly.type
_entity_poly.pdbx_seq_one_letter_code
_entity_poly.pdbx_strand_id
1 'polypeptide(L)'
;MPNRKKLGLALGSGSFRGPAHIGVIKTLEKNNIPIDFLAGSSIGALIAAHYAVWQDIKRLESEILGNRREKISLLFDLSRSGGLLTGNRVEKFFREILEGAKFKDAKIPLKIITTDIRQGKPFIFQEGDLATAVRASVSIPLTFKPLKFKDKLL
;
A
#
# COMPACT_ATOMS: atom_id res chain seq x y z
N MET A 1 5.11 -21.88 -20.65
CA MET A 1 6.45 -22.22 -20.09
C MET A 1 6.25 -23.19 -18.95
N PRO A 2 6.69 -24.42 -19.03
CA PRO A 2 6.52 -25.37 -17.95
C PRO A 2 7.49 -25.03 -16.81
N ASN A 3 6.92 -24.89 -15.63
CA ASN A 3 7.60 -25.03 -14.33
C ASN A 3 8.64 -23.97 -13.91
N ARG A 4 8.47 -22.64 -14.20
CA ARG A 4 9.26 -21.66 -13.46
C ARG A 4 8.79 -21.55 -12.00
N LYS A 5 9.70 -21.33 -11.09
CA LYS A 5 9.37 -20.99 -9.71
C LYS A 5 8.59 -19.67 -9.67
N LYS A 6 7.52 -19.62 -8.89
CA LYS A 6 6.73 -18.41 -8.68
C LYS A 6 7.44 -17.47 -7.71
N LEU A 7 7.41 -16.16 -8.00
CA LEU A 7 7.99 -15.13 -7.16
C LEU A 7 6.87 -14.39 -6.41
N GLY A 8 6.90 -14.45 -5.08
CA GLY A 8 6.14 -13.58 -4.21
C GLY A 8 7.01 -12.42 -3.72
N LEU A 9 6.53 -11.19 -3.83
CA LEU A 9 7.23 -10.01 -3.35
C LEU A 9 6.47 -9.37 -2.19
N ALA A 10 7.10 -9.31 -1.01
CA ALA A 10 6.56 -8.66 0.18
C ALA A 10 7.21 -7.28 0.36
N LEU A 11 6.39 -6.23 0.29
CA LEU A 11 6.82 -4.84 0.45
C LEU A 11 6.50 -4.37 1.87
N GLY A 12 7.53 -4.20 2.67
CA GLY A 12 7.40 -3.80 4.07
C GLY A 12 7.07 -2.33 4.26
N SER A 13 6.80 -1.98 5.50
CA SER A 13 6.69 -0.59 5.95
C SER A 13 8.02 0.14 5.79
N GLY A 14 8.02 1.48 5.82
CA GLY A 14 9.28 2.22 5.71
C GLY A 14 9.13 3.73 5.58
N SER A 15 7.90 4.26 5.57
CA SER A 15 7.67 5.69 5.42
C SER A 15 8.45 6.26 4.22
N PHE A 16 9.40 7.21 4.42
CA PHE A 16 10.22 7.79 3.34
C PHE A 16 11.12 6.80 2.61
N ARG A 17 11.36 5.60 3.17
CA ARG A 17 12.14 4.53 2.53
C ARG A 17 11.31 3.72 1.52
N GLY A 18 9.99 3.95 1.51
CA GLY A 18 9.08 3.29 0.56
C GLY A 18 9.54 3.33 -0.89
N PRO A 19 10.07 4.44 -1.41
CA PRO A 19 10.61 4.53 -2.76
C PRO A 19 11.64 3.45 -3.13
N ALA A 20 12.33 2.86 -2.17
CA ALA A 20 13.25 1.74 -2.43
C ALA A 20 12.53 0.53 -3.04
N HIS A 21 11.25 0.30 -2.69
CA HIS A 21 10.44 -0.76 -3.29
C HIS A 21 10.23 -0.57 -4.79
N ILE A 22 10.11 0.69 -5.25
CA ILE A 22 9.99 1.03 -6.68
C ILE A 22 11.25 0.60 -7.42
N GLY A 23 12.43 0.86 -6.83
CA GLY A 23 13.72 0.42 -7.39
C GLY A 23 13.83 -1.10 -7.52
N VAL A 24 13.33 -1.85 -6.54
CA VAL A 24 13.27 -3.32 -6.58
C VAL A 24 12.37 -3.80 -7.71
N ILE A 25 11.13 -3.30 -7.80
CA ILE A 25 10.19 -3.68 -8.86
C ILE A 25 10.78 -3.35 -10.24
N LYS A 26 11.34 -2.13 -10.40
CA LYS A 26 11.98 -1.68 -11.64
C LYS A 26 13.14 -2.60 -12.07
N THR A 27 13.91 -3.08 -11.10
CA THR A 27 15.00 -4.02 -11.37
C THR A 27 14.48 -5.39 -11.80
N LEU A 28 13.42 -5.89 -11.17
CA LEU A 28 12.78 -7.15 -11.56
C LEU A 28 12.20 -7.06 -12.99
N GLU A 29 11.47 -5.98 -13.31
CA GLU A 29 10.96 -5.76 -14.67
C GLU A 29 12.07 -5.71 -15.71
N LYS A 30 13.13 -4.91 -15.44
CA LYS A 30 14.28 -4.77 -16.35
C LYS A 30 14.94 -6.11 -16.68
N ASN A 31 14.91 -7.04 -15.72
CA ASN A 31 15.49 -8.38 -15.89
C ASN A 31 14.46 -9.43 -16.32
N ASN A 32 13.26 -9.03 -16.74
CA ASN A 32 12.18 -9.91 -17.14
C ASN A 32 11.82 -10.97 -16.07
N ILE A 33 11.93 -10.60 -14.80
CA ILE A 33 11.54 -11.45 -13.67
C ILE A 33 10.11 -11.08 -13.26
N PRO A 34 9.12 -11.90 -13.61
CA PRO A 34 7.73 -11.60 -13.33
C PRO A 34 7.41 -11.81 -11.83
N ILE A 35 6.60 -10.91 -11.29
CA ILE A 35 6.07 -10.99 -9.93
C ILE A 35 4.73 -11.70 -9.99
N ASP A 36 4.59 -12.83 -9.31
CA ASP A 36 3.37 -13.65 -9.32
C ASP A 36 2.41 -13.31 -8.17
N PHE A 37 2.92 -12.80 -7.06
CA PHE A 37 2.14 -12.44 -5.87
C PHE A 37 2.74 -11.19 -5.22
N LEU A 38 1.87 -10.33 -4.71
CA LEU A 38 2.27 -9.15 -3.96
C LEU A 38 1.64 -9.17 -2.56
N ALA A 39 2.43 -8.76 -1.59
CA ALA A 39 1.93 -8.41 -0.27
C ALA A 39 2.52 -7.06 0.15
N GLY A 40 1.74 -6.24 0.87
CA GLY A 40 2.20 -4.93 1.29
C GLY A 40 1.74 -4.53 2.67
N SER A 41 2.57 -3.73 3.36
CA SER A 41 2.26 -3.09 4.63
C SER A 41 2.63 -1.60 4.57
N SER A 42 1.74 -0.72 5.04
CA SER A 42 1.92 0.74 5.09
C SER A 42 2.25 1.32 3.69
N ILE A 43 3.37 2.05 3.54
CA ILE A 43 3.81 2.55 2.22
C ILE A 43 4.01 1.42 1.21
N GLY A 44 4.47 0.24 1.67
CA GLY A 44 4.56 -0.94 0.82
C GLY A 44 3.19 -1.44 0.35
N ALA A 45 2.12 -1.24 1.13
CA ALA A 45 0.76 -1.56 0.70
C ALA A 45 0.29 -0.64 -0.44
N LEU A 46 0.59 0.66 -0.37
CA LEU A 46 0.27 1.61 -1.43
C LEU A 46 0.99 1.26 -2.74
N ILE A 47 2.30 0.99 -2.65
CA ILE A 47 3.13 0.64 -3.81
C ILE A 47 2.69 -0.70 -4.41
N ALA A 48 2.44 -1.71 -3.56
CA ALA A 48 1.94 -3.00 -4.01
C ALA A 48 0.57 -2.90 -4.68
N ALA A 49 -0.36 -2.14 -4.09
CA ALA A 49 -1.70 -1.94 -4.64
C ALA A 49 -1.64 -1.24 -6.00
N HIS A 50 -0.90 -0.14 -6.09
CA HIS A 50 -0.76 0.59 -7.34
C HIS A 50 -0.15 -0.31 -8.42
N TYR A 51 0.98 -0.98 -8.13
CA TYR A 51 1.63 -1.83 -9.12
C TYR A 51 0.80 -3.05 -9.51
N ALA A 52 0.08 -3.66 -8.54
CA ALA A 52 -0.79 -4.80 -8.82
C ALA A 52 -1.90 -4.49 -9.85
N VAL A 53 -2.44 -3.26 -9.80
CA VAL A 53 -3.52 -2.85 -10.70
C VAL A 53 -3.01 -2.49 -12.09
N TRP A 54 -1.98 -1.64 -12.18
CA TRP A 54 -1.58 -1.09 -13.48
C TRP A 54 -0.39 -1.80 -14.12
N GLN A 55 0.48 -2.44 -13.35
CA GLN A 55 1.74 -3.04 -13.84
C GLN A 55 2.56 -2.04 -14.68
N ASP A 56 2.57 -0.78 -14.24
CA ASP A 56 3.27 0.32 -14.91
C ASP A 56 4.20 1.00 -13.90
N ILE A 57 5.47 0.67 -14.01
CA ILE A 57 6.49 1.20 -13.09
C ILE A 57 6.74 2.69 -13.32
N LYS A 58 6.59 3.19 -14.54
CA LYS A 58 6.79 4.62 -14.85
C LYS A 58 5.67 5.45 -14.24
N ARG A 59 4.45 4.97 -14.34
CA ARG A 59 3.27 5.57 -13.69
C ARG A 59 3.44 5.57 -12.18
N LEU A 60 3.81 4.44 -11.57
CA LEU A 60 4.06 4.32 -10.15
C LEU A 60 5.15 5.31 -9.68
N GLU A 61 6.26 5.39 -10.41
CA GLU A 61 7.36 6.31 -10.11
C GLU A 61 6.89 7.77 -10.17
N SER A 62 6.16 8.16 -11.21
CA SER A 62 5.59 9.50 -11.36
C SER A 62 4.60 9.86 -10.25
N GLU A 63 3.73 8.96 -9.85
CA GLU A 63 2.73 9.21 -8.80
C GLU A 63 3.37 9.32 -7.41
N ILE A 64 4.32 8.45 -7.08
CA ILE A 64 4.90 8.37 -5.73
C ILE A 64 6.08 9.34 -5.56
N LEU A 65 6.96 9.48 -6.56
CA LEU A 65 8.16 10.32 -6.49
C LEU A 65 7.99 11.70 -7.12
N GLY A 66 7.03 11.84 -8.03
CA GLY A 66 6.75 13.08 -8.75
C GLY A 66 5.63 13.88 -8.10
N ASN A 67 4.49 13.88 -8.77
CA ASN A 67 3.37 14.80 -8.50
C ASN A 67 2.80 14.76 -7.08
N ARG A 68 2.95 13.65 -6.36
CA ARG A 68 2.35 13.46 -5.03
C ARG A 68 3.36 13.30 -3.90
N ARG A 69 4.65 13.42 -4.21
CA ARG A 69 5.74 13.24 -3.23
C ARG A 69 5.57 14.08 -1.97
N GLU A 70 5.28 15.37 -2.13
CA GLU A 70 5.08 16.28 -0.99
C GLU A 70 3.87 15.86 -0.14
N LYS A 71 2.75 15.50 -0.77
CA LYS A 71 1.55 15.06 -0.04
C LYS A 71 1.79 13.75 0.71
N ILE A 72 2.52 12.82 0.10
CA ILE A 72 2.90 11.56 0.74
C ILE A 72 3.84 11.82 1.91
N SER A 73 4.84 12.67 1.73
CA SER A 73 5.76 13.09 2.80
C SER A 73 5.00 13.75 3.95
N LEU A 74 4.11 14.68 3.65
CA LEU A 74 3.27 15.36 4.64
C LEU A 74 2.41 14.39 5.45
N LEU A 75 1.85 13.35 4.84
CA LEU A 75 1.08 12.33 5.58
C LEU A 75 1.94 11.63 6.64
N PHE A 76 3.21 11.37 6.33
CA PHE A 76 4.13 10.73 7.26
C PHE A 76 4.81 11.71 8.23
N ASP A 77 4.98 12.97 7.86
CA ASP A 77 5.57 14.03 8.72
C ASP A 77 4.58 14.53 9.77
N LEU A 78 3.33 14.77 9.40
CA LEU A 78 2.25 15.12 10.33
C LEU A 78 2.02 14.01 11.37
N SER A 79 2.36 12.78 11.01
CA SER A 79 2.35 11.65 11.93
C SER A 79 3.37 11.82 13.07
N ARG A 80 4.46 12.51 12.84
CA ARG A 80 5.52 12.74 13.85
C ARG A 80 5.24 13.92 14.77
N SER A 81 4.42 14.88 14.33
CA SER A 81 4.08 16.09 15.09
C SER A 81 2.84 15.97 15.98
N GLY A 82 2.30 14.76 16.16
CA GLY A 82 1.20 14.50 17.09
C GLY A 82 -0.18 15.00 16.62
N GLY A 83 -0.31 15.43 15.37
CA GLY A 83 -1.58 15.80 14.77
C GLY A 83 -2.39 14.55 14.38
N LEU A 84 -3.51 14.30 15.05
CA LEU A 84 -4.48 13.26 14.65
C LEU A 84 -5.08 13.61 13.28
N LEU A 85 -4.47 13.07 12.22
CA LEU A 85 -5.04 13.16 10.88
C LEU A 85 -6.40 12.46 10.85
N THR A 86 -7.42 13.20 10.41
CA THR A 86 -8.75 12.62 10.26
C THR A 86 -8.73 11.57 9.15
N GLY A 87 -9.14 10.33 9.50
CA GLY A 87 -9.07 9.18 8.62
C GLY A 87 -9.68 9.38 7.23
N ASN A 88 -10.71 10.20 7.11
CA ASN A 88 -11.41 10.47 5.86
C ASN A 88 -10.54 11.22 4.83
N ARG A 89 -9.69 12.15 5.25
CA ARG A 89 -8.79 12.88 4.33
C ARG A 89 -7.71 11.95 3.77
N VAL A 90 -7.18 11.09 4.63
CA VAL A 90 -6.15 10.11 4.24
C VAL A 90 -6.74 9.07 3.28
N GLU A 91 -7.94 8.57 3.58
CA GLU A 91 -8.62 7.63 2.69
C GLU A 91 -8.95 8.25 1.33
N LYS A 92 -9.47 9.49 1.32
CA LYS A 92 -9.72 10.22 0.07
C LYS A 92 -8.46 10.37 -0.76
N PHE A 93 -7.34 10.70 -0.15
CA PHE A 93 -6.04 10.81 -0.81
C PHE A 93 -5.60 9.48 -1.45
N PHE A 94 -5.71 8.34 -0.73
CA PHE A 94 -5.40 7.05 -1.31
C PHE A 94 -6.39 6.64 -2.41
N ARG A 95 -7.66 7.02 -2.27
CA ARG A 95 -8.67 6.79 -3.31
C ARG A 95 -8.37 7.56 -4.59
N GLU A 96 -7.81 8.77 -4.48
CA GLU A 96 -7.36 9.56 -5.63
C GLU A 96 -6.14 8.92 -6.32
N ILE A 97 -5.15 8.40 -5.54
CA ILE A 97 -3.97 7.72 -6.09
C ILE A 97 -4.35 6.40 -6.77
N LEU A 98 -5.26 5.65 -6.13
CA LEU A 98 -5.69 4.34 -6.61
C LEU A 98 -6.92 4.40 -7.52
N GLU A 99 -7.40 5.61 -7.87
CA GLU A 99 -8.53 5.86 -8.78
C GLU A 99 -9.77 5.02 -8.45
N GLY A 100 -10.01 4.74 -7.16
CA GLY A 100 -11.12 3.92 -6.70
C GLY A 100 -11.00 2.43 -7.02
N ALA A 101 -9.83 1.96 -7.42
CA ALA A 101 -9.60 0.55 -7.74
C ALA A 101 -9.88 -0.37 -6.55
N LYS A 102 -10.30 -1.58 -6.85
CA LYS A 102 -10.60 -2.66 -5.91
C LYS A 102 -9.63 -3.82 -6.09
N PHE A 103 -9.57 -4.73 -5.12
CA PHE A 103 -8.75 -5.95 -5.23
C PHE A 103 -9.04 -6.78 -6.50
N LYS A 104 -10.28 -6.81 -6.96
CA LYS A 104 -10.67 -7.50 -8.20
C LYS A 104 -10.06 -6.91 -9.47
N ASP A 105 -9.61 -5.66 -9.43
CA ASP A 105 -8.99 -4.96 -10.56
C ASP A 105 -7.47 -5.20 -10.60
N ALA A 106 -6.92 -5.86 -9.57
CA ALA A 106 -5.52 -6.22 -9.51
C ALA A 106 -5.19 -7.35 -10.50
N LYS A 107 -4.20 -7.12 -11.36
CA LYS A 107 -3.69 -8.09 -12.33
C LYS A 107 -2.73 -9.10 -11.68
N ILE A 108 -2.16 -8.73 -10.53
CA ILE A 108 -1.31 -9.59 -9.69
C ILE A 108 -2.07 -9.85 -8.39
N PRO A 109 -2.23 -11.11 -7.95
CA PRO A 109 -2.82 -11.43 -6.65
C PRO A 109 -2.15 -10.65 -5.53
N LEU A 110 -2.96 -9.90 -4.76
CA LEU A 110 -2.49 -8.93 -3.78
C LEU A 110 -3.06 -9.23 -2.39
N LYS A 111 -2.22 -9.06 -1.38
CA LYS A 111 -2.63 -9.02 0.02
C LYS A 111 -2.12 -7.75 0.69
N ILE A 112 -2.97 -7.07 1.46
CA ILE A 112 -2.58 -5.93 2.28
C ILE A 112 -2.73 -6.30 3.75
N ILE A 113 -1.63 -6.11 4.49
CA ILE A 113 -1.52 -6.51 5.89
C ILE A 113 -1.75 -5.29 6.77
N THR A 114 -2.59 -5.46 7.77
CA THR A 114 -2.87 -4.49 8.84
C THR A 114 -2.92 -5.21 10.18
N THR A 115 -3.14 -4.47 11.27
CA THR A 115 -3.25 -5.02 12.62
C THR A 115 -4.60 -4.68 13.23
N ASP A 116 -5.32 -5.68 13.72
CA ASP A 116 -6.44 -5.47 14.64
C ASP A 116 -5.88 -5.08 16.01
N ILE A 117 -5.97 -3.80 16.35
CA ILE A 117 -5.37 -3.26 17.59
C ILE A 117 -6.07 -3.70 18.86
N ARG A 118 -7.32 -4.21 18.78
CA ARG A 118 -8.02 -4.79 19.93
C ARG A 118 -7.46 -6.14 20.32
N GLN A 119 -7.05 -6.93 19.32
CA GLN A 119 -6.58 -8.29 19.54
C GLN A 119 -5.05 -8.42 19.44
N GLY A 120 -4.37 -7.39 18.93
CA GLY A 120 -2.93 -7.46 18.62
C GLY A 120 -2.61 -8.48 17.54
N LYS A 121 -3.56 -8.79 16.65
CA LYS A 121 -3.40 -9.82 15.61
C LYS A 121 -3.38 -9.22 14.22
N PRO A 122 -2.65 -9.82 13.28
CA PRO A 122 -2.70 -9.39 11.88
C PRO A 122 -4.10 -9.60 11.29
N PHE A 123 -4.54 -8.63 10.48
CA PHE A 123 -5.70 -8.75 9.63
C PHE A 123 -5.27 -8.53 8.19
N ILE A 124 -5.68 -9.41 7.28
CA ILE A 124 -5.24 -9.42 5.89
C ILE A 124 -6.42 -9.10 4.99
N PHE A 125 -6.32 -7.98 4.26
CA PHE A 125 -7.23 -7.66 3.18
C PHE A 125 -6.82 -8.40 1.90
N GLN A 126 -7.80 -9.00 1.24
CA GLN A 126 -7.64 -9.65 -0.08
C GLN A 126 -8.85 -9.42 -0.99
N GLU A 127 -9.81 -8.62 -0.53
CA GLU A 127 -11.02 -8.24 -1.27
C GLU A 127 -11.47 -6.84 -0.86
N GLY A 128 -12.38 -6.24 -1.64
CA GLY A 128 -12.95 -4.94 -1.37
C GLY A 128 -12.17 -3.79 -1.98
N ASP A 129 -12.25 -2.63 -1.33
CA ASP A 129 -11.66 -1.36 -1.78
C ASP A 129 -10.19 -1.26 -1.38
N LEU A 130 -9.32 -0.93 -2.34
CA LEU A 130 -7.87 -0.84 -2.10
C LEU A 130 -7.50 0.37 -1.24
N ALA A 131 -8.18 1.51 -1.41
CA ALA A 131 -7.87 2.70 -0.62
C ALA A 131 -8.19 2.48 0.86
N THR A 132 -9.31 1.80 1.16
CA THR A 132 -9.67 1.41 2.53
C THR A 132 -8.64 0.47 3.14
N ALA A 133 -8.17 -0.53 2.39
CA ALA A 133 -7.15 -1.46 2.87
C ALA A 133 -5.80 -0.78 3.12
N VAL A 134 -5.35 0.09 2.20
CA VAL A 134 -4.13 0.90 2.38
C VAL A 134 -4.28 1.84 3.56
N ARG A 135 -5.45 2.50 3.70
CA ARG A 135 -5.77 3.38 4.83
C ARG A 135 -5.65 2.64 6.17
N ALA A 136 -6.19 1.42 6.25
CA ALA A 136 -6.04 0.59 7.45
C ALA A 136 -4.58 0.27 7.73
N SER A 137 -3.82 -0.11 6.70
CA SER A 137 -2.42 -0.52 6.83
C SER A 137 -1.47 0.61 7.25
N VAL A 138 -1.81 1.89 6.98
CA VAL A 138 -1.04 3.05 7.43
C VAL A 138 -1.51 3.59 8.78
N SER A 139 -2.55 3.03 9.40
CA SER A 139 -3.12 3.50 10.66
C SER A 139 -2.23 3.18 11.87
N ILE A 140 -1.10 3.87 11.99
CA ILE A 140 -0.23 3.74 13.15
C ILE A 140 -0.95 4.35 14.38
N PRO A 141 -1.10 3.59 15.48
CA PRO A 141 -1.67 4.12 16.72
C PRO A 141 -0.97 5.41 17.17
N LEU A 142 -1.70 6.30 17.81
CA LEU A 142 -1.29 7.66 18.24
C LEU A 142 -1.06 8.66 17.11
N THR A 143 -0.93 8.21 15.88
CA THR A 143 -0.69 9.02 14.68
C THR A 143 -1.97 9.25 13.88
N PHE A 144 -2.69 8.18 13.63
CA PHE A 144 -3.93 8.17 12.86
C PHE A 144 -5.08 7.64 13.71
N LYS A 145 -6.30 8.14 13.43
CA LYS A 145 -7.49 7.50 13.99
C LYS A 145 -7.61 6.09 13.41
N PRO A 146 -7.76 5.06 14.25
CA PRO A 146 -7.98 3.70 13.78
C PRO A 146 -9.22 3.61 12.88
N LEU A 147 -9.16 2.73 11.90
CA LEU A 147 -10.28 2.44 11.01
C LEU A 147 -11.20 1.40 11.67
N LYS A 148 -12.47 1.76 11.86
CA LYS A 148 -13.49 0.77 12.19
C LYS A 148 -13.86 0.00 10.92
N PHE A 149 -13.62 -1.30 10.91
CA PHE A 149 -13.93 -2.17 9.78
C PHE A 149 -14.62 -3.44 10.29
N LYS A 150 -15.93 -3.57 10.01
CA LYS A 150 -16.79 -4.62 10.60
C LYS A 150 -16.67 -4.58 12.14
N ASP A 151 -16.33 -5.71 12.75
CA ASP A 151 -16.09 -5.88 14.19
C ASP A 151 -14.69 -5.51 14.68
N LYS A 152 -13.82 -5.06 13.78
CA LYS A 152 -12.40 -4.80 14.02
C LYS A 152 -12.06 -3.32 14.15
N LEU A 153 -10.95 -3.06 14.80
CA LEU A 153 -10.33 -1.75 14.89
C LEU A 153 -8.90 -1.84 14.31
N LEU A 154 -8.73 -1.32 13.09
CA LEU A 154 -7.52 -1.49 12.28
C LEU A 154 -6.71 -0.20 12.22
#